data_674ddc27e73fbb1d40e45259f6252a84
#
_entry.id   674ddc27e73fbb1d40e45259f6252a84
#
_cell.length_a   1.000
_cell.length_b   1.000
_cell.length_c   1.000
_cell.angle_alpha   90.00
_cell.angle_beta   90.00
_cell.angle_gamma   90.00
#
_symmetry.space_group_name_H-M   'P 1'
#
loop_
_entity.id
_entity.type
_entity.pdbx_description
1 polymer ?
#
loop_
_entity_poly.entity_id
_entity_poly.type
_entity_poly.pdbx_seq_one_letter_code
_entity_poly.pdbx_strand_id
1 'polypeptide(L)'
;MSIVLMYHRVTETDLDPHNLAVSPLNFKEHLAVLRKLAAPRRLMEIVDSWSDISNDVAVTFDDGYADNLFEAVPALEAEEIPATIFVTTGLLDCDGYWIDRLARCLLADQEYSDAIALKIEGEEIKIDLSTQKTRQVAHRHLHGLMRNLHPSRIETTIAHLADLLSVDPTPPPQDRPLTSQEVTQLSSHPLIDLGGHTVSHPCLARLSPSKQRWEIEACKKSLQALGAPKALAFAYPFGDRVSYTLNTRRLVRKSGWHHAVISEPRKVFWLRRYAVPRFYVGNWDGDTFEARLLKWLGSN
;
A
#
# COMPACT_ATOMS: atom_id res chain seq x y z
N MET A 1 22.78 -3.00 9.43
CA MET A 1 21.87 -1.86 9.70
C MET A 1 20.45 -2.28 9.46
N SER A 2 19.49 -1.91 10.35
CA SER A 2 18.10 -2.30 10.21
C SER A 2 17.39 -1.55 9.06
N ILE A 3 16.60 -2.25 8.28
CA ILE A 3 15.78 -1.70 7.19
C ILE A 3 14.35 -2.23 7.26
N VAL A 4 13.43 -1.52 6.63
CA VAL A 4 12.03 -1.94 6.49
C VAL A 4 11.69 -1.98 5.01
N LEU A 5 11.19 -3.13 4.54
CA LEU A 5 10.78 -3.36 3.17
C LEU A 5 9.28 -3.07 3.01
N MET A 6 8.92 -2.46 1.89
CA MET A 6 7.55 -2.13 1.55
C MET A 6 7.13 -2.85 0.28
N TYR A 7 6.24 -3.81 0.44
CA TYR A 7 5.47 -4.47 -0.60
C TYR A 7 4.04 -3.94 -0.59
N HIS A 8 3.25 -4.32 -1.58
CA HIS A 8 1.79 -4.12 -1.61
C HIS A 8 1.09 -5.41 -1.98
N ARG A 9 1.44 -6.01 -3.10
CA ARG A 9 0.77 -7.18 -3.67
C ARG A 9 1.75 -8.32 -3.96
N VAL A 10 1.28 -9.56 -3.83
CA VAL A 10 1.97 -10.75 -4.31
C VAL A 10 1.03 -11.47 -5.28
N THR A 11 1.12 -11.14 -6.56
CA THR A 11 0.20 -11.63 -7.59
C THR A 11 0.81 -11.54 -8.98
N GLU A 12 0.32 -12.36 -9.91
CA GLU A 12 0.52 -12.16 -11.34
C GLU A 12 -0.59 -11.24 -11.86
N THR A 13 -0.21 -10.15 -12.50
CA THR A 13 -1.18 -9.23 -13.12
C THR A 13 -0.59 -8.53 -14.34
N ASP A 14 -1.39 -8.39 -15.39
CA ASP A 14 -1.01 -7.65 -16.59
C ASP A 14 -1.27 -6.14 -16.45
N LEU A 15 -1.97 -5.73 -15.38
CA LEU A 15 -2.39 -4.35 -15.17
C LEU A 15 -1.85 -3.80 -13.86
N ASP A 16 -0.59 -3.38 -13.87
CA ASP A 16 0.10 -2.80 -12.72
C ASP A 16 0.81 -1.48 -13.07
N PRO A 17 0.06 -0.40 -13.32
CA PRO A 17 0.64 0.87 -13.74
C PRO A 17 1.49 1.56 -12.66
N HIS A 18 1.41 1.10 -11.42
CA HIS A 18 2.14 1.63 -10.26
C HIS A 18 3.29 0.72 -9.80
N ASN A 19 3.47 -0.43 -10.45
CA ASN A 19 4.45 -1.46 -10.10
C ASN A 19 4.31 -1.97 -8.66
N LEU A 20 3.08 -2.16 -8.18
CA LEU A 20 2.78 -2.60 -6.81
C LEU A 20 2.84 -4.12 -6.65
N ALA A 21 2.74 -4.88 -7.74
CA ALA A 21 2.74 -6.32 -7.73
C ALA A 21 4.16 -6.89 -7.80
N VAL A 22 4.38 -7.94 -7.03
CA VAL A 22 5.54 -8.85 -7.12
C VAL A 22 4.98 -10.23 -7.41
N SER A 23 5.50 -10.92 -8.40
CA SER A 23 5.03 -12.28 -8.71
C SER A 23 5.28 -13.24 -7.55
N PRO A 24 4.44 -14.27 -7.35
CA PRO A 24 4.66 -15.27 -6.31
C PRO A 24 6.02 -15.97 -6.41
N LEU A 25 6.53 -16.15 -7.63
CA LEU A 25 7.87 -16.72 -7.86
C LEU A 25 8.96 -15.77 -7.33
N ASN A 26 8.98 -14.53 -7.76
CA ASN A 26 9.96 -13.54 -7.33
C ASN A 26 9.88 -13.28 -5.83
N PHE A 27 8.66 -13.27 -5.26
CA PHE A 27 8.49 -13.12 -3.82
C PHE A 27 9.15 -14.25 -3.03
N LYS A 28 9.00 -15.50 -3.45
CA LYS A 28 9.70 -16.66 -2.85
C LYS A 28 11.22 -16.51 -2.93
N GLU A 29 11.74 -16.06 -4.08
CA GLU A 29 13.17 -15.79 -4.23
C GLU A 29 13.63 -14.67 -3.29
N HIS A 30 12.85 -13.61 -3.12
CA HIS A 30 13.14 -12.54 -2.16
C HIS A 30 13.22 -13.07 -0.72
N LEU A 31 12.29 -13.95 -0.31
CA LEU A 31 12.32 -14.54 1.03
C LEU A 31 13.54 -15.43 1.25
N ALA A 32 13.92 -16.23 0.25
CA ALA A 32 15.15 -17.04 0.31
C ALA A 32 16.41 -16.16 0.46
N VAL A 33 16.49 -15.05 -0.25
CA VAL A 33 17.57 -14.06 -0.10
C VAL A 33 17.57 -13.44 1.30
N LEU A 34 16.39 -13.07 1.83
CA LEU A 34 16.26 -12.53 3.19
C LEU A 34 16.77 -13.53 4.25
N ARG A 35 16.41 -14.81 4.13
CA ARG A 35 16.90 -15.86 5.04
C ARG A 35 18.42 -16.05 4.98
N LYS A 36 19.00 -15.88 3.80
CA LYS A 36 20.45 -16.03 3.57
C LYS A 36 21.26 -14.86 4.11
N LEU A 37 20.79 -13.62 3.96
CA LEU A 37 21.60 -12.42 4.12
C LEU A 37 21.18 -11.49 5.27
N ALA A 38 20.00 -11.69 5.82
CA ALA A 38 19.40 -10.79 6.80
C ALA A 38 18.89 -11.55 8.04
N ALA A 39 18.48 -10.80 9.05
CA ALA A 39 17.74 -11.29 10.20
C ALA A 39 16.30 -10.76 10.14
N PRO A 40 15.34 -11.53 9.57
CA PRO A 40 13.95 -11.10 9.54
C PRO A 40 13.38 -10.91 10.94
N ARG A 41 12.80 -9.74 11.20
CA ARG A 41 12.25 -9.34 12.50
C ARG A 41 10.88 -8.71 12.33
N ARG A 42 10.09 -8.70 13.42
CA ARG A 42 8.88 -7.88 13.47
C ARG A 42 9.22 -6.39 13.38
N LEU A 43 8.37 -5.63 12.70
CA LEU A 43 8.55 -4.19 12.58
C LEU A 43 8.67 -3.50 13.95
N MET A 44 7.86 -3.93 14.93
CA MET A 44 7.89 -3.41 16.29
C MET A 44 9.27 -3.62 16.94
N GLU A 45 9.85 -4.80 16.81
CA GLU A 45 11.17 -5.10 17.37
C GLU A 45 12.25 -4.20 16.80
N ILE A 46 12.22 -3.94 15.49
CA ILE A 46 13.16 -3.01 14.84
C ILE A 46 13.00 -1.58 15.36
N VAL A 47 11.74 -1.12 15.53
CA VAL A 47 11.49 0.25 16.01
C VAL A 47 11.87 0.44 17.48
N ASP A 48 11.74 -0.58 18.30
CA ASP A 48 12.03 -0.52 19.74
C ASP A 48 13.48 -0.81 20.10
N SER A 49 14.17 -1.67 19.33
CA SER A 49 15.54 -2.11 19.63
C SER A 49 16.60 -1.61 18.64
N TRP A 50 16.36 -0.48 18.04
CA TRP A 50 17.22 0.07 16.98
C TRP A 50 18.72 -0.22 17.17
N SER A 51 19.36 -0.80 16.15
CA SER A 51 20.79 -1.06 16.12
C SER A 51 21.41 -0.72 14.76
N ASP A 52 22.49 0.05 14.76
CA ASP A 52 23.22 0.41 13.53
C ASP A 52 24.09 -0.72 12.96
N ILE A 53 24.27 -1.80 13.72
CA ILE A 53 25.16 -2.93 13.38
C ILE A 53 24.44 -4.23 13.07
N SER A 54 23.11 -4.27 13.15
CA SER A 54 22.32 -5.47 12.82
C SER A 54 21.91 -5.47 11.34
N ASN A 55 21.77 -6.67 10.77
CA ASN A 55 21.15 -6.88 9.46
C ASN A 55 19.66 -7.18 9.60
N ASP A 56 18.98 -6.53 10.57
CA ASP A 56 17.56 -6.75 10.80
C ASP A 56 16.73 -6.20 9.65
N VAL A 57 15.77 -6.98 9.19
CA VAL A 57 14.86 -6.60 8.10
C VAL A 57 13.42 -6.89 8.53
N ALA A 58 12.54 -5.90 8.44
CA ALA A 58 11.10 -6.12 8.55
C ALA A 58 10.44 -6.12 7.17
N VAL A 59 9.52 -7.05 6.97
CA VAL A 59 8.67 -7.14 5.78
C VAL A 59 7.34 -6.45 6.09
N THR A 60 6.90 -5.55 5.21
CA THR A 60 5.60 -4.88 5.36
C THR A 60 4.83 -4.87 4.05
N PHE A 61 3.50 -4.92 4.13
CA PHE A 61 2.57 -4.78 3.00
C PHE A 61 1.63 -3.63 3.27
N ASP A 62 1.35 -2.81 2.27
CA ASP A 62 0.35 -1.76 2.36
C ASP A 62 -0.97 -2.20 1.70
N ASP A 63 -2.03 -1.43 1.93
CA ASP A 63 -3.38 -1.55 1.41
C ASP A 63 -4.20 -2.71 2.00
N GLY A 64 -3.65 -3.90 2.16
CA GLY A 64 -4.38 -5.08 2.63
C GLY A 64 -5.17 -5.73 1.49
N TYR A 65 -4.49 -6.03 0.37
CA TYR A 65 -5.04 -6.85 -0.69
C TYR A 65 -5.21 -8.31 -0.27
N ALA A 66 -6.18 -9.00 -0.84
CA ALA A 66 -6.47 -10.40 -0.53
C ALA A 66 -5.29 -11.34 -0.83
N ASP A 67 -4.48 -11.03 -1.85
CA ASP A 67 -3.27 -11.78 -2.19
C ASP A 67 -2.23 -11.78 -1.05
N ASN A 68 -2.28 -10.82 -0.14
CA ASN A 68 -1.43 -10.86 1.06
C ASN A 68 -1.74 -12.08 1.94
N LEU A 69 -3.01 -12.49 2.06
CA LEU A 69 -3.39 -13.70 2.78
C LEU A 69 -3.12 -14.97 1.96
N PHE A 70 -3.49 -14.97 0.67
CA PHE A 70 -3.55 -16.21 -0.10
C PHE A 70 -2.22 -16.58 -0.77
N GLU A 71 -1.37 -15.59 -1.08
CA GLU A 71 -0.08 -15.80 -1.74
C GLU A 71 1.10 -15.46 -0.82
N ALA A 72 1.08 -14.29 -0.13
CA ALA A 72 2.21 -13.88 0.67
C ALA A 72 2.33 -14.68 1.98
N VAL A 73 1.23 -14.87 2.73
CA VAL A 73 1.27 -15.56 4.03
C VAL A 73 1.81 -16.98 3.92
N PRO A 74 1.36 -17.85 2.99
CA PRO A 74 1.93 -19.19 2.86
C PRO A 74 3.43 -19.22 2.56
N ALA A 75 3.92 -18.26 1.76
CA ALA A 75 5.35 -18.15 1.48
C ALA A 75 6.14 -17.65 2.70
N LEU A 76 5.60 -16.71 3.47
CA LEU A 76 6.17 -16.23 4.74
C LEU A 76 6.22 -17.34 5.79
N GLU A 77 5.18 -18.18 5.87
CA GLU A 77 5.14 -19.35 6.77
C GLU A 77 6.24 -20.36 6.43
N ALA A 78 6.40 -20.68 5.14
CA ALA A 78 7.43 -21.63 4.69
C ALA A 78 8.86 -21.21 5.08
N GLU A 79 9.10 -19.91 5.17
CA GLU A 79 10.39 -19.31 5.53
C GLU A 79 10.43 -18.80 6.97
N GLU A 80 9.37 -18.97 7.77
CA GLU A 80 9.24 -18.46 9.15
C GLU A 80 9.58 -16.96 9.27
N ILE A 81 9.18 -16.14 8.27
CA ILE A 81 9.44 -14.70 8.23
C ILE A 81 8.22 -13.93 8.72
N PRO A 82 8.35 -13.11 9.79
CA PRO A 82 7.24 -12.28 10.23
C PRO A 82 7.02 -11.09 9.30
N ALA A 83 5.76 -10.65 9.19
CA ALA A 83 5.40 -9.48 8.41
C ALA A 83 4.33 -8.62 9.10
N THR A 84 4.22 -7.35 8.65
CA THR A 84 3.14 -6.45 9.05
C THR A 84 2.29 -6.10 7.83
N ILE A 85 0.97 -6.31 7.91
CA ILE A 85 0.02 -5.93 6.85
C ILE A 85 -0.75 -4.69 7.31
N PHE A 86 -0.62 -3.60 6.58
CA PHE A 86 -1.33 -2.34 6.83
C PHE A 86 -2.65 -2.32 6.06
N VAL A 87 -3.76 -2.28 6.78
CA VAL A 87 -5.10 -2.48 6.24
C VAL A 87 -5.86 -1.15 6.13
N THR A 88 -6.44 -0.90 4.95
CA THR A 88 -7.39 0.19 4.72
C THR A 88 -8.80 -0.26 5.11
N THR A 89 -9.23 0.08 6.32
CA THR A 89 -10.35 -0.60 6.97
C THR A 89 -11.74 -0.30 6.42
N GLY A 90 -11.92 0.78 5.69
CA GLY A 90 -13.20 1.12 5.03
C GLY A 90 -13.36 0.54 3.63
N LEU A 91 -12.31 -0.14 3.13
CA LEU A 91 -12.35 -0.85 1.85
C LEU A 91 -12.44 -2.37 2.03
N LEU A 92 -12.53 -2.84 3.26
CA LEU A 92 -12.84 -4.25 3.52
C LEU A 92 -14.20 -4.60 2.93
N ASP A 93 -14.32 -5.82 2.43
CA ASP A 93 -15.56 -6.34 1.81
C ASP A 93 -15.98 -5.57 0.53
N CYS A 94 -15.10 -4.72 -0.05
CA CYS A 94 -15.33 -4.02 -1.31
C CYS A 94 -14.72 -4.77 -2.50
N ASP A 95 -15.21 -4.45 -3.71
CA ASP A 95 -14.78 -5.11 -4.95
C ASP A 95 -13.41 -4.64 -5.45
N GLY A 96 -12.82 -3.56 -4.94
CA GLY A 96 -11.50 -3.10 -5.35
C GLY A 96 -11.19 -1.64 -5.00
N TYR A 97 -9.91 -1.32 -5.11
CA TYR A 97 -9.41 0.04 -4.93
C TYR A 97 -9.75 0.93 -6.12
N TRP A 98 -9.98 2.21 -5.87
CA TRP A 98 -10.19 3.20 -6.92
C TRP A 98 -9.01 3.29 -7.91
N ILE A 99 -7.80 3.00 -7.45
CA ILE A 99 -6.58 3.00 -8.26
C ILE A 99 -6.65 1.90 -9.32
N ASP A 100 -7.06 0.69 -8.93
CA ASP A 100 -7.21 -0.44 -9.83
C ASP A 100 -8.38 -0.22 -10.80
N ARG A 101 -9.47 0.34 -10.30
CA ARG A 101 -10.66 0.70 -11.11
C ARG A 101 -10.32 1.76 -12.15
N LEU A 102 -9.50 2.77 -11.80
CA LEU A 102 -9.01 3.77 -12.77
C LEU A 102 -8.11 3.12 -13.84
N ALA A 103 -7.22 2.21 -13.42
CA ALA A 103 -6.37 1.48 -14.34
C ALA A 103 -7.21 0.66 -15.32
N ARG A 104 -8.24 -0.04 -14.85
CA ARG A 104 -9.15 -0.80 -15.71
C ARG A 104 -9.91 0.08 -16.69
N CYS A 105 -10.41 1.23 -16.26
CA CYS A 105 -11.08 2.18 -17.17
C CYS A 105 -10.20 2.61 -18.34
N LEU A 106 -8.89 2.75 -18.14
CA LEU A 106 -8.02 3.43 -19.10
C LEU A 106 -6.97 2.53 -19.78
N LEU A 107 -6.62 1.40 -19.16
CA LEU A 107 -5.46 0.61 -19.58
C LEU A 107 -5.79 -0.86 -19.87
N ALA A 108 -7.00 -1.33 -19.57
CA ALA A 108 -7.43 -2.68 -19.93
C ALA A 108 -7.40 -2.88 -21.44
N ASP A 109 -7.27 -4.15 -21.86
CA ASP A 109 -7.31 -4.52 -23.27
C ASP A 109 -8.77 -4.50 -23.79
N GLN A 110 -9.15 -3.36 -24.34
CA GLN A 110 -10.47 -3.08 -24.89
C GLN A 110 -10.42 -1.98 -25.95
N GLU A 111 -11.51 -1.84 -26.72
CA GLU A 111 -11.65 -0.73 -27.66
C GLU A 111 -11.93 0.58 -26.92
N TYR A 112 -11.29 1.64 -27.37
CA TYR A 112 -11.48 2.98 -26.85
C TYR A 112 -11.87 3.94 -27.98
N SER A 113 -12.73 4.93 -27.65
CA SER A 113 -12.88 6.12 -28.50
C SER A 113 -11.58 6.91 -28.53
N ASP A 114 -11.38 7.73 -29.59
CA ASP A 114 -10.14 8.53 -29.72
C ASP A 114 -9.93 9.50 -28.54
N ALA A 115 -11.00 10.08 -28.04
CA ALA A 115 -10.93 11.02 -26.93
C ALA A 115 -12.28 11.14 -26.19
N ILE A 116 -12.20 11.54 -24.92
CA ILE A 116 -13.36 11.90 -24.09
C ILE A 116 -13.11 13.24 -23.39
N ALA A 117 -14.19 13.85 -22.88
CA ALA A 117 -14.15 14.98 -21.97
C ALA A 117 -14.69 14.56 -20.62
N LEU A 118 -13.88 14.65 -19.57
CA LEU A 118 -14.25 14.31 -18.19
C LEU A 118 -14.27 15.59 -17.34
N LYS A 119 -15.34 15.78 -16.58
CA LYS A 119 -15.47 16.93 -15.69
C LYS A 119 -15.06 16.56 -14.26
N ILE A 120 -14.02 17.22 -13.73
CA ILE A 120 -13.53 17.05 -12.35
C ILE A 120 -13.52 18.41 -11.67
N GLU A 121 -14.18 18.54 -10.50
CA GLU A 121 -14.26 19.78 -9.70
C GLU A 121 -14.70 21.02 -10.53
N GLY A 122 -15.52 20.80 -11.56
CA GLY A 122 -16.04 21.85 -12.42
C GLY A 122 -15.19 22.16 -13.66
N GLU A 123 -13.97 21.65 -13.74
CA GLU A 123 -13.08 21.81 -14.89
C GLU A 123 -13.25 20.63 -15.88
N GLU A 124 -13.31 20.97 -17.17
CA GLU A 124 -13.37 19.98 -18.24
C GLU A 124 -11.95 19.56 -18.65
N ILE A 125 -11.67 18.26 -18.56
CA ILE A 125 -10.39 17.66 -18.89
C ILE A 125 -10.58 16.83 -20.15
N LYS A 126 -9.89 17.18 -21.23
CA LYS A 126 -9.82 16.36 -22.46
C LYS A 126 -8.80 15.26 -22.28
N ILE A 127 -9.21 14.05 -22.57
CA ILE A 127 -8.42 12.82 -22.40
C ILE A 127 -8.29 12.16 -23.75
N ASP A 128 -7.06 12.07 -24.23
CA ASP A 128 -6.71 11.34 -25.46
C ASP A 128 -6.52 9.86 -25.12
N LEU A 129 -7.28 8.99 -25.79
CA LEU A 129 -7.30 7.54 -25.60
C LEU A 129 -6.86 6.77 -26.84
N SER A 130 -6.44 7.48 -27.89
CA SER A 130 -6.15 6.93 -29.22
C SER A 130 -5.04 5.88 -29.27
N THR A 131 -4.11 5.92 -28.30
CA THR A 131 -2.99 4.98 -28.22
C THR A 131 -2.77 4.51 -26.78
N GLN A 132 -2.12 3.34 -26.61
CA GLN A 132 -1.72 2.86 -25.29
C GLN A 132 -0.86 3.90 -24.53
N LYS A 133 0.02 4.59 -25.22
CA LYS A 133 0.89 5.62 -24.63
C LYS A 133 0.09 6.82 -24.13
N THR A 134 -0.90 7.31 -24.88
CA THR A 134 -1.75 8.42 -24.46
C THR A 134 -2.64 8.00 -23.29
N ARG A 135 -3.18 6.77 -23.28
CA ARG A 135 -3.91 6.21 -22.13
C ARG A 135 -3.06 6.13 -20.87
N GLN A 136 -1.79 5.72 -20.95
CA GLN A 136 -0.87 5.74 -19.81
C GLN A 136 -0.60 7.16 -19.29
N VAL A 137 -0.51 8.15 -20.18
CA VAL A 137 -0.39 9.56 -19.78
C VAL A 137 -1.66 10.03 -19.08
N ALA A 138 -2.82 9.71 -19.65
CA ALA A 138 -4.13 10.02 -19.07
C ALA A 138 -4.30 9.38 -17.68
N HIS A 139 -3.94 8.11 -17.52
CA HIS A 139 -3.98 7.41 -16.23
C HIS A 139 -3.13 8.15 -15.17
N ARG A 140 -1.86 8.45 -15.47
CA ARG A 140 -0.98 9.18 -14.53
C ARG A 140 -1.53 10.56 -14.18
N HIS A 141 -2.08 11.27 -15.15
CA HIS A 141 -2.65 12.59 -14.95
C HIS A 141 -3.88 12.53 -14.04
N LEU A 142 -4.85 11.66 -14.37
CA LEU A 142 -6.06 11.49 -13.56
C LEU A 142 -5.75 10.95 -12.16
N HIS A 143 -4.85 9.99 -12.02
CA HIS A 143 -4.38 9.53 -10.72
C HIS A 143 -3.83 10.69 -9.87
N GLY A 144 -2.97 11.55 -10.47
CA GLY A 144 -2.40 12.72 -9.79
C GLY A 144 -3.44 13.74 -9.33
N LEU A 145 -4.52 13.93 -10.09
CA LEU A 145 -5.64 14.78 -9.72
C LEU A 145 -6.49 14.13 -8.63
N MET A 146 -6.91 12.88 -8.87
CA MET A 146 -7.89 12.18 -8.03
C MET A 146 -7.36 11.87 -6.63
N ARG A 147 -6.06 11.57 -6.46
CA ARG A 147 -5.46 11.35 -5.14
C ARG A 147 -5.61 12.54 -4.18
N ASN A 148 -5.91 13.73 -4.69
CA ASN A 148 -6.11 14.94 -3.91
C ASN A 148 -7.57 15.25 -3.64
N LEU A 149 -8.50 14.49 -4.21
CA LEU A 149 -9.94 14.65 -4.02
C LEU A 149 -10.41 14.03 -2.70
N HIS A 150 -11.60 14.44 -2.27
CA HIS A 150 -12.31 13.74 -1.21
C HIS A 150 -12.72 12.32 -1.70
N PRO A 151 -12.63 11.25 -0.87
CA PRO A 151 -12.96 9.89 -1.29
C PRO A 151 -14.29 9.74 -2.03
N SER A 152 -15.36 10.39 -1.56
CA SER A 152 -16.66 10.35 -2.24
C SER A 152 -16.64 10.96 -3.65
N ARG A 153 -15.72 11.89 -3.90
CA ARG A 153 -15.54 12.48 -5.24
C ARG A 153 -14.75 11.56 -6.16
N ILE A 154 -13.80 10.82 -5.60
CA ILE A 154 -13.08 9.79 -6.36
C ILE A 154 -14.07 8.76 -6.89
N GLU A 155 -14.95 8.22 -6.03
CA GLU A 155 -15.96 7.23 -6.42
C GLU A 155 -16.89 7.74 -7.52
N THR A 156 -17.43 8.95 -7.37
CA THR A 156 -18.31 9.55 -8.41
C THR A 156 -17.57 9.81 -9.72
N THR A 157 -16.27 10.14 -9.66
CA THR A 157 -15.45 10.38 -10.87
C THR A 157 -15.16 9.06 -11.59
N ILE A 158 -14.84 7.98 -10.87
CA ILE A 158 -14.64 6.64 -11.45
C ILE A 158 -15.93 6.14 -12.10
N ALA A 159 -17.07 6.24 -11.42
CA ALA A 159 -18.34 5.84 -11.97
C ALA A 159 -18.68 6.59 -13.27
N HIS A 160 -18.50 7.93 -13.27
CA HIS A 160 -18.73 8.73 -14.47
C HIS A 160 -17.74 8.38 -15.60
N LEU A 161 -16.47 8.13 -15.29
CA LEU A 161 -15.48 7.71 -16.28
C LEU A 161 -15.86 6.34 -16.89
N ALA A 162 -16.28 5.39 -16.08
CA ALA A 162 -16.73 4.08 -16.50
C ALA A 162 -17.95 4.16 -17.43
N ASP A 163 -18.93 5.01 -17.06
CA ASP A 163 -20.13 5.27 -17.90
C ASP A 163 -19.74 5.89 -19.25
N LEU A 164 -18.89 6.91 -19.26
CA LEU A 164 -18.42 7.56 -20.50
C LEU A 164 -17.69 6.60 -21.44
N LEU A 165 -16.97 5.63 -20.87
CA LEU A 165 -16.23 4.63 -21.62
C LEU A 165 -17.03 3.36 -21.91
N SER A 166 -18.21 3.22 -21.30
CA SER A 166 -19.05 2.00 -21.35
C SER A 166 -18.28 0.75 -20.92
N VAL A 167 -17.49 0.86 -19.82
CA VAL A 167 -16.64 -0.22 -19.29
C VAL A 167 -17.07 -0.61 -17.88
N ASP A 168 -16.85 -1.88 -17.53
CA ASP A 168 -16.92 -2.33 -16.15
C ASP A 168 -15.57 -2.09 -15.46
N PRO A 169 -15.49 -1.17 -14.47
CA PRO A 169 -14.25 -0.90 -13.76
C PRO A 169 -13.92 -1.91 -12.67
N THR A 170 -14.79 -2.92 -12.44
CA THR A 170 -14.61 -3.89 -11.35
C THR A 170 -13.36 -4.74 -11.58
N PRO A 171 -12.40 -4.76 -10.64
CA PRO A 171 -11.24 -5.64 -10.74
C PRO A 171 -11.66 -7.13 -10.68
N PRO A 172 -10.82 -8.03 -11.18
CA PRO A 172 -11.03 -9.46 -10.99
C PRO A 172 -11.12 -9.83 -9.50
N PRO A 173 -11.85 -10.89 -9.13
CA PRO A 173 -12.06 -11.24 -7.71
C PRO A 173 -10.77 -11.45 -6.89
N GLN A 174 -9.67 -11.85 -7.50
CA GLN A 174 -8.36 -11.98 -6.86
C GLN A 174 -7.69 -10.64 -6.55
N ASP A 175 -8.11 -9.56 -7.20
CA ASP A 175 -7.52 -8.21 -7.05
C ASP A 175 -8.26 -7.35 -6.01
N ARG A 176 -9.10 -7.95 -5.20
CA ARG A 176 -9.88 -7.27 -4.17
C ARG A 176 -9.10 -6.98 -2.89
N PRO A 177 -9.54 -6.05 -2.05
CA PRO A 177 -9.11 -5.96 -0.66
C PRO A 177 -9.48 -7.22 0.15
N LEU A 178 -8.86 -7.38 1.31
CA LEU A 178 -9.27 -8.36 2.32
C LEU A 178 -10.72 -8.15 2.75
N THR A 179 -11.39 -9.24 3.12
CA THR A 179 -12.67 -9.18 3.84
C THR A 179 -12.45 -8.98 5.34
N SER A 180 -13.47 -8.53 6.04
CA SER A 180 -13.48 -8.43 7.50
C SER A 180 -13.20 -9.78 8.18
N GLN A 181 -13.68 -10.88 7.62
CA GLN A 181 -13.42 -12.23 8.11
C GLN A 181 -11.95 -12.62 7.92
N GLU A 182 -11.34 -12.31 6.79
CA GLU A 182 -9.93 -12.57 6.50
C GLU A 182 -9.00 -11.75 7.40
N VAL A 183 -9.33 -10.49 7.67
CA VAL A 183 -8.61 -9.68 8.68
C VAL A 183 -8.70 -10.31 10.07
N THR A 184 -9.86 -10.84 10.45
CA THR A 184 -10.03 -11.56 11.73
C THR A 184 -9.17 -12.83 11.76
N GLN A 185 -9.08 -13.57 10.66
CA GLN A 185 -8.17 -14.72 10.54
C GLN A 185 -6.71 -14.29 10.70
N LEU A 186 -6.26 -13.26 10.00
CA LEU A 186 -4.90 -12.72 10.09
C LEU A 186 -4.56 -12.19 11.49
N SER A 187 -5.54 -11.66 12.24
CA SER A 187 -5.32 -11.10 13.58
C SER A 187 -4.81 -12.13 14.59
N SER A 188 -5.08 -13.39 14.37
CA SER A 188 -4.63 -14.51 15.20
C SER A 188 -3.41 -15.25 14.64
N HIS A 189 -2.90 -14.83 13.49
CA HIS A 189 -1.78 -15.50 12.81
C HIS A 189 -0.44 -15.25 13.52
N PRO A 190 0.36 -16.29 13.84
CA PRO A 190 1.56 -16.15 14.68
C PRO A 190 2.67 -15.30 14.05
N LEU A 191 2.74 -15.19 12.73
CA LEU A 191 3.77 -14.43 12.03
C LEU A 191 3.31 -13.06 11.55
N ILE A 192 2.00 -12.77 11.57
CA ILE A 192 1.45 -11.54 10.98
C ILE A 192 1.02 -10.55 12.06
N ASP A 193 1.53 -9.34 11.95
CA ASP A 193 1.03 -8.20 12.70
C ASP A 193 0.13 -7.35 11.79
N LEU A 194 -1.01 -6.86 12.31
CA LEU A 194 -1.87 -5.95 11.58
C LEU A 194 -1.57 -4.50 11.98
N GLY A 195 -1.52 -3.63 10.98
CA GLY A 195 -1.38 -2.20 11.14
C GLY A 195 -2.48 -1.43 10.41
N GLY A 196 -2.62 -0.13 10.70
CA GLY A 196 -3.63 0.71 10.08
C GLY A 196 -3.13 1.48 8.88
N HIS A 197 -3.99 1.58 7.85
CA HIS A 197 -3.71 2.36 6.63
C HIS A 197 -4.87 3.33 6.31
N THR A 198 -5.45 3.95 7.37
CA THR A 198 -6.66 4.79 7.33
C THR A 198 -7.94 4.01 7.04
N VAL A 199 -9.05 4.73 6.97
CA VAL A 199 -10.35 4.15 6.59
C VAL A 199 -10.50 4.10 5.08
N SER A 200 -10.23 5.20 4.37
CA SER A 200 -10.56 5.37 2.95
C SER A 200 -9.36 5.65 2.04
N HIS A 201 -8.13 5.45 2.52
CA HIS A 201 -6.88 5.66 1.79
C HIS A 201 -6.73 7.09 1.19
N PRO A 202 -7.02 8.18 1.94
CA PRO A 202 -6.92 9.53 1.41
C PRO A 202 -5.49 10.09 1.49
N CYS A 203 -5.18 11.08 0.66
CA CYS A 203 -4.05 11.96 0.91
C CYS A 203 -4.32 12.81 2.18
N LEU A 204 -3.82 12.37 3.35
CA LEU A 204 -4.14 12.98 4.64
C LEU A 204 -3.84 14.48 4.69
N ALA A 205 -2.76 14.92 4.03
CA ALA A 205 -2.41 16.34 3.98
C ALA A 205 -3.48 17.24 3.33
N ARG A 206 -4.40 16.68 2.55
CA ARG A 206 -5.50 17.39 1.89
C ARG A 206 -6.77 17.46 2.72
N LEU A 207 -6.82 16.76 3.83
CA LEU A 207 -7.98 16.74 4.72
C LEU A 207 -7.85 17.75 5.85
N SER A 208 -8.99 18.23 6.35
CA SER A 208 -9.03 19.04 7.57
C SER A 208 -8.51 18.21 8.77
N PRO A 209 -7.99 18.84 9.83
CA PRO A 209 -7.48 18.12 11.00
C PRO A 209 -8.51 17.18 11.65
N SER A 210 -9.79 17.54 11.63
CA SER A 210 -10.87 16.69 12.16
C SER A 210 -11.10 15.45 11.32
N LYS A 211 -11.06 15.56 9.98
CA LYS A 211 -11.17 14.44 9.06
C LYS A 211 -9.94 13.53 9.15
N GLN A 212 -8.72 14.10 9.22
CA GLN A 212 -7.50 13.30 9.46
C GLN A 212 -7.61 12.48 10.74
N ARG A 213 -8.07 13.11 11.83
CA ARG A 213 -8.26 12.41 13.10
C ARG A 213 -9.25 11.25 12.95
N TRP A 214 -10.38 11.49 12.30
CA TRP A 214 -11.39 10.46 12.07
C TRP A 214 -10.81 9.28 11.28
N GLU A 215 -10.10 9.51 10.17
CA GLU A 215 -9.44 8.48 9.37
C GLU A 215 -8.48 7.62 10.18
N ILE A 216 -7.72 8.25 11.08
CA ILE A 216 -6.70 7.59 11.89
C ILE A 216 -7.31 6.83 13.06
N GLU A 217 -8.28 7.41 13.79
CA GLU A 217 -8.89 6.82 14.99
C GLU A 217 -9.92 5.75 14.64
N ALA A 218 -10.75 5.97 13.60
CA ALA A 218 -11.75 5.00 13.18
C ALA A 218 -11.08 3.74 12.60
N CYS A 219 -10.01 3.88 11.82
CA CYS A 219 -9.21 2.76 11.36
C CYS A 219 -8.72 1.89 12.53
N LYS A 220 -8.17 2.51 13.59
CA LYS A 220 -7.71 1.77 14.77
C LYS A 220 -8.84 1.02 15.45
N LYS A 221 -9.98 1.68 15.64
CA LYS A 221 -11.17 1.06 16.26
C LYS A 221 -11.68 -0.13 15.44
N SER A 222 -11.71 -0.02 14.12
CA SER A 222 -12.11 -1.11 13.24
C SER A 222 -11.18 -2.32 13.38
N LEU A 223 -9.85 -2.12 13.35
CA LEU A 223 -8.89 -3.21 13.55
C LEU A 223 -9.04 -3.87 14.93
N GLN A 224 -9.27 -3.08 15.98
CA GLN A 224 -9.51 -3.61 17.32
C GLN A 224 -10.78 -4.46 17.39
N ALA A 225 -11.86 -4.03 16.73
CA ALA A 225 -13.11 -4.77 16.63
C ALA A 225 -12.97 -6.09 15.85
N LEU A 226 -12.04 -6.14 14.88
CA LEU A 226 -11.72 -7.31 14.06
C LEU A 226 -10.68 -8.25 14.72
N GLY A 227 -10.41 -8.09 16.00
CA GLY A 227 -9.54 -9.00 16.75
C GLY A 227 -8.05 -8.61 16.75
N ALA A 228 -7.69 -7.42 16.29
CA ALA A 228 -6.31 -6.91 16.30
C ALA A 228 -6.09 -5.84 17.41
N PRO A 229 -6.19 -6.17 18.71
CA PRO A 229 -6.04 -5.20 19.80
C PRO A 229 -4.61 -4.63 19.88
N LYS A 230 -3.63 -5.35 19.32
CA LYS A 230 -2.23 -4.97 19.25
C LYS A 230 -1.86 -4.31 17.91
N ALA A 231 -2.83 -3.79 17.13
CA ALA A 231 -2.53 -2.97 15.96
C ALA A 231 -1.84 -1.68 16.42
N LEU A 232 -0.50 -1.68 16.41
CA LEU A 232 0.33 -0.61 16.97
C LEU A 232 1.01 0.22 15.90
N ALA A 233 1.13 -0.30 14.68
CA ALA A 233 1.77 0.33 13.55
C ALA A 233 0.76 1.04 12.64
N PHE A 234 1.16 2.18 12.07
CA PHE A 234 0.37 2.94 11.10
C PHE A 234 1.20 3.22 9.84
N ALA A 235 0.64 3.02 8.64
CA ALA A 235 1.24 3.49 7.39
C ALA A 235 0.46 4.68 6.85
N TYR A 236 1.17 5.73 6.43
CA TYR A 236 0.52 6.87 5.78
C TYR A 236 0.19 6.51 4.32
N PRO A 237 -1.07 6.66 3.85
CA PRO A 237 -1.39 6.50 2.43
C PRO A 237 -0.45 7.31 1.54
N PHE A 238 0.04 6.70 0.46
CA PHE A 238 1.08 7.21 -0.43
C PHE A 238 2.46 7.39 0.24
N GLY A 239 2.54 7.76 1.50
CA GLY A 239 3.73 7.85 2.33
C GLY A 239 4.83 8.81 1.86
N ASP A 240 4.60 9.61 0.82
CA ASP A 240 5.51 10.64 0.32
C ASP A 240 5.41 11.94 1.13
N ARG A 241 6.34 12.88 0.93
CA ARG A 241 6.42 14.14 1.71
C ARG A 241 5.23 15.06 1.58
N VAL A 242 4.42 14.90 0.53
CA VAL A 242 3.26 15.77 0.28
C VAL A 242 1.95 15.12 0.74
N SER A 243 1.95 13.85 1.14
CA SER A 243 0.76 13.10 1.55
C SER A 243 0.41 13.22 3.03
N TYR A 244 1.35 13.65 3.87
CA TYR A 244 1.15 13.88 5.30
C TYR A 244 1.93 15.10 5.80
N THR A 245 1.54 15.66 6.96
CA THR A 245 2.15 16.85 7.55
C THR A 245 2.71 16.55 8.95
N LEU A 246 3.43 17.52 9.55
CA LEU A 246 3.82 17.44 10.96
C LEU A 246 2.58 17.34 11.88
N ASN A 247 1.47 17.99 11.50
CA ASN A 247 0.22 17.86 12.24
C ASN A 247 -0.38 16.45 12.12
N THR A 248 -0.36 15.86 10.93
CA THR A 248 -0.76 14.46 10.71
C THR A 248 0.02 13.51 11.63
N ARG A 249 1.35 13.67 11.72
CA ARG A 249 2.20 12.87 12.63
C ARG A 249 1.81 13.04 14.10
N ARG A 250 1.49 14.28 14.52
CA ARG A 250 0.99 14.53 15.90
C ARG A 250 -0.36 13.86 16.14
N LEU A 251 -1.25 13.85 15.17
CA LEU A 251 -2.54 13.15 15.28
C LEU A 251 -2.33 11.64 15.42
N VAL A 252 -1.52 11.00 14.57
CA VAL A 252 -1.21 9.57 14.67
C VAL A 252 -0.67 9.24 16.07
N ARG A 253 0.30 10.03 16.57
CA ARG A 253 0.81 9.83 17.93
C ARG A 253 -0.28 9.98 19.01
N LYS A 254 -1.12 11.02 18.92
CA LYS A 254 -2.20 11.28 19.90
C LYS A 254 -3.29 10.22 19.87
N SER A 255 -3.52 9.57 18.72
CA SER A 255 -4.47 8.47 18.58
C SER A 255 -3.92 7.13 19.12
N GLY A 256 -2.75 7.16 19.76
CA GLY A 256 -2.18 6.02 20.46
C GLY A 256 -1.56 4.96 19.55
N TRP A 257 -1.23 5.28 18.31
CA TRP A 257 -0.36 4.44 17.49
C TRP A 257 1.07 4.50 18.05
N HIS A 258 1.74 3.35 18.10
CA HIS A 258 3.08 3.27 18.69
C HIS A 258 4.15 3.82 17.75
N HIS A 259 4.03 3.53 16.45
CA HIS A 259 4.91 4.06 15.41
C HIS A 259 4.17 4.21 14.07
N ALA A 260 4.81 4.90 13.13
CA ALA A 260 4.28 5.04 11.78
C ALA A 260 5.39 4.99 10.72
N VAL A 261 5.07 4.39 9.58
CA VAL A 261 5.98 4.18 8.45
C VAL A 261 5.65 5.07 7.26
N ILE A 262 6.67 5.39 6.47
CA ILE A 262 6.59 6.22 5.26
C ILE A 262 7.21 5.50 4.07
N SER A 263 6.98 6.00 2.85
CA SER A 263 7.46 5.40 1.60
C SER A 263 8.79 6.00 1.09
N GLU A 264 9.52 6.73 1.92
CA GLU A 264 10.81 7.30 1.53
C GLU A 264 11.95 6.32 1.84
N PRO A 265 12.78 5.93 0.84
CA PRO A 265 13.93 5.05 1.06
C PRO A 265 15.03 5.81 1.82
N ARG A 266 15.20 5.49 3.07
CA ARG A 266 16.27 6.01 3.95
C ARG A 266 16.61 4.96 4.98
N LYS A 267 17.82 5.11 5.54
CA LYS A 267 18.20 4.38 6.76
C LYS A 267 17.28 4.82 7.91
N VAL A 268 16.77 3.88 8.69
CA VAL A 268 15.92 4.17 9.85
C VAL A 268 16.75 4.91 10.92
N PHE A 269 16.17 5.90 11.57
CA PHE A 269 16.77 6.60 12.72
C PHE A 269 15.77 6.55 13.89
N TRP A 270 16.22 6.20 15.08
CA TRP A 270 15.42 6.09 16.30
C TRP A 270 14.57 7.33 16.63
N LEU A 271 15.04 8.53 16.24
CA LEU A 271 14.29 9.79 16.41
C LEU A 271 13.02 9.91 15.54
N ARG A 272 12.78 8.98 14.61
CA ARG A 272 11.69 9.10 13.64
C ARG A 272 10.59 8.05 13.82
N ARG A 273 10.28 7.69 15.07
CA ARG A 273 9.23 6.68 15.39
C ARG A 273 7.91 6.88 14.62
N TYR A 274 7.53 8.10 14.28
CA TYR A 274 6.33 8.42 13.48
C TYR A 274 6.66 8.82 12.03
N ALA A 275 7.76 8.39 11.49
CA ALA A 275 8.16 8.50 10.09
C ALA A 275 9.30 7.51 9.80
N VAL A 276 9.08 6.24 10.13
CA VAL A 276 10.04 5.16 9.87
C VAL A 276 10.13 4.94 8.36
N PRO A 277 11.30 5.12 7.76
CA PRO A 277 11.47 5.00 6.31
C PRO A 277 11.41 3.55 5.86
N ARG A 278 10.93 3.33 4.63
CA ARG A 278 10.87 2.01 4.01
C ARG A 278 11.50 2.02 2.63
N PHE A 279 11.97 0.86 2.22
CA PHE A 279 12.46 0.60 0.88
C PHE A 279 11.38 -0.11 0.07
N TYR A 280 10.95 0.51 -1.00
CA TYR A 280 10.05 -0.09 -1.98
C TYR A 280 10.71 -1.31 -2.63
N VAL A 281 9.93 -2.38 -2.77
CA VAL A 281 10.34 -3.61 -3.44
C VAL A 281 9.46 -3.83 -4.68
N GLY A 282 10.09 -3.89 -5.85
CA GLY A 282 9.42 -4.17 -7.12
C GLY A 282 9.51 -5.64 -7.51
N ASN A 283 8.93 -5.97 -8.66
CA ASN A 283 8.93 -7.33 -9.22
C ASN A 283 10.29 -7.69 -9.82
N TRP A 284 11.29 -7.85 -8.96
CA TRP A 284 12.66 -8.23 -9.33
C TRP A 284 12.85 -9.74 -9.11
N ASP A 285 13.75 -10.35 -9.89
CA ASP A 285 14.26 -11.69 -9.58
C ASP A 285 15.15 -11.69 -8.31
N GLY A 286 15.49 -12.88 -7.84
CA GLY A 286 16.30 -13.04 -6.63
C GLY A 286 17.66 -12.36 -6.69
N ASP A 287 18.34 -12.44 -7.83
CA ASP A 287 19.69 -11.85 -8.02
C ASP A 287 19.63 -10.32 -7.96
N THR A 288 18.67 -9.72 -8.64
CA THR A 288 18.43 -8.26 -8.61
C THR A 288 18.05 -7.80 -7.20
N PHE A 289 17.20 -8.56 -6.50
CA PHE A 289 16.81 -8.25 -5.14
C PHE A 289 18.01 -8.38 -4.17
N GLU A 290 18.82 -9.44 -4.30
CA GLU A 290 20.04 -9.65 -3.51
C GLU A 290 20.99 -8.45 -3.64
N ALA A 291 21.27 -8.02 -4.86
CA ALA A 291 22.13 -6.87 -5.12
C ALA A 291 21.62 -5.55 -4.47
N ARG A 292 20.31 -5.34 -4.52
CA ARG A 292 19.66 -4.18 -3.89
C ARG A 292 19.70 -4.26 -2.37
N LEU A 293 19.39 -5.43 -1.81
CA LEU A 293 19.38 -5.67 -0.37
C LEU A 293 20.78 -5.41 0.23
N LEU A 294 21.84 -5.95 -0.37
CA LEU A 294 23.22 -5.70 0.05
C LEU A 294 23.56 -4.20 0.05
N LYS A 295 23.17 -3.48 -1.02
CA LYS A 295 23.35 -2.04 -1.08
C LYS A 295 22.60 -1.29 0.03
N TRP A 296 21.37 -1.70 0.35
CA TRP A 296 20.56 -1.06 1.40
C TRP A 296 21.10 -1.35 2.79
N LEU A 297 21.60 -2.57 3.03
CA LEU A 297 22.25 -2.95 4.28
C LEU A 297 23.62 -2.27 4.45
N GLY A 298 24.19 -1.70 3.39
CA GLY A 298 25.50 -1.05 3.41
C GLY A 298 26.68 -2.02 3.32
N SER A 299 26.41 -3.22 2.82
CA SER A 299 27.42 -4.23 2.50
C SER A 299 27.89 -3.95 1.06
N ASN A 300 28.99 -3.23 0.89
CA ASN A 300 29.70 -3.12 -0.39
C ASN A 300 30.81 -4.16 -0.43
#